data_91373564c9b6cfa4716038aee5970868
#
_entry.id   91373564c9b6cfa4716038aee5970868
#
_cell.length_a   1.000
_cell.length_b   1.000
_cell.length_c   1.000
_cell.angle_alpha   90.00
_cell.angle_beta   90.00
_cell.angle_gamma   90.00
#
_symmetry.space_group_name_H-M   'P 1'
#
loop_
_entity.id
_entity.type
_entity.pdbx_description
1 polymer ?
#
loop_
_entity_poly.entity_id
_entity_poly.type
_entity_poly.pdbx_seq_one_letter_code
_entity_poly.pdbx_strand_id
1 'polypeptide(L)'
;MNDMLRYMSMDPLSRPYNHNLVTFSFYYAFSENYILPISHDEVVYGKCSMLDKMGGPREYRFNSMRTFLGYMTAHPGKKLMFMGQEFAQYKEWNFQAQLDWEVLEFEPHRELHEYVKDLNRFYKENAPLWECDTSWEGFHWISSEDNANSVIAFRRIARNKDEIICVCNFQPVRHEIYEIGVPYYADYKEVFNSDDSKYGGTGVSNGTVTAKEEPMHGEQFRITLDLPPMAVLFFKIKNKRTPPSQLPAEEAIPETIQPEKAPDEAAVPVVLPLLNEERPVADIPESLTRSAKPAESVRSADPADKALEAPVNEKSAEAPDESAKTANPAKKGDNPNKITAQKVGTGGNI
;
A
#
# COMPACT_ATOMS: atom_id res chain seq x y z
N MET A 1 0.34 15.40 -0.03
CA MET A 1 1.60 14.67 0.32
C MET A 1 1.90 14.67 1.81
N ASN A 2 1.86 15.80 2.51
CA ASN A 2 2.21 15.85 3.94
C ASN A 2 1.44 14.84 4.79
N ASP A 3 0.14 14.68 4.59
CA ASP A 3 -0.66 13.71 5.34
C ASP A 3 -0.24 12.27 5.06
N MET A 4 0.06 11.95 3.81
CA MET A 4 0.58 10.61 3.44
C MET A 4 1.92 10.34 4.13
N LEU A 5 2.87 11.28 4.09
CA LEU A 5 4.16 11.14 4.74
C LEU A 5 4.00 11.02 6.26
N ARG A 6 3.14 11.85 6.86
CA ARG A 6 2.80 11.77 8.27
C ARG A 6 2.22 10.40 8.65
N TYR A 7 1.31 9.88 7.84
CA TYR A 7 0.75 8.55 8.07
C TYR A 7 1.81 7.46 7.97
N MET A 8 2.65 7.49 6.94
CA MET A 8 3.70 6.49 6.76
C MET A 8 4.80 6.57 7.83
N SER A 9 5.01 7.75 8.44
CA SER A 9 5.99 7.91 9.54
C SER A 9 5.48 7.39 10.89
N MET A 10 4.19 7.10 11.00
CA MET A 10 3.63 6.52 12.22
C MET A 10 4.00 5.06 12.36
N ASP A 11 4.13 4.61 13.61
CA ASP A 11 4.12 3.18 13.91
C ASP A 11 2.85 2.55 13.32
N PRO A 12 2.95 1.39 12.63
CA PRO A 12 1.79 0.73 12.04
C PRO A 12 0.62 0.51 13.00
N LEU A 13 0.90 0.26 14.29
CA LEU A 13 -0.14 0.10 15.32
C LEU A 13 -0.96 1.38 15.56
N SER A 14 -0.41 2.54 15.20
CA SER A 14 -1.09 3.83 15.34
C SER A 14 -1.91 4.22 14.10
N ARG A 15 -1.71 3.55 12.97
CA ARG A 15 -2.36 3.86 11.68
C ARG A 15 -3.87 3.72 11.70
N PRO A 16 -4.49 2.73 12.39
CA PRO A 16 -5.95 2.63 12.49
C PRO A 16 -6.63 3.89 13.02
N TYR A 17 -5.98 4.58 13.97
CA TYR A 17 -6.51 5.80 14.59
C TYR A 17 -6.31 7.06 13.76
N ASN A 18 -5.55 6.98 12.66
CA ASN A 18 -5.18 8.09 11.80
C ASN A 18 -5.49 7.81 10.31
N HIS A 19 -6.40 6.91 10.05
CA HIS A 19 -6.74 6.43 8.69
C HIS A 19 -7.19 7.56 7.75
N ASN A 20 -7.79 8.61 8.30
CA ASN A 20 -8.17 9.80 7.56
C ASN A 20 -6.98 10.50 6.85
N LEU A 21 -5.75 10.32 7.29
CA LEU A 21 -4.58 10.92 6.65
C LEU A 21 -4.30 10.36 5.24
N VAL A 22 -4.75 9.14 4.94
CA VAL A 22 -4.64 8.56 3.59
C VAL A 22 -5.87 8.79 2.73
N THR A 23 -6.98 9.27 3.31
CA THR A 23 -8.23 9.51 2.57
C THR A 23 -8.57 11.00 2.42
N PHE A 24 -8.11 11.85 3.34
CA PHE A 24 -8.47 13.28 3.37
C PHE A 24 -8.04 14.04 2.11
N SER A 25 -6.92 13.71 1.49
CA SER A 25 -6.44 14.38 0.26
C SER A 25 -7.45 14.32 -0.90
N PHE A 26 -8.34 13.34 -0.91
CA PHE A 26 -9.36 13.20 -1.95
C PHE A 26 -10.47 14.26 -1.88
N TYR A 27 -10.68 14.92 -0.74
CA TYR A 27 -11.63 16.02 -0.65
C TYR A 27 -11.27 17.20 -1.57
N TYR A 28 -9.99 17.37 -1.88
CA TYR A 28 -9.52 18.45 -2.75
C TYR A 28 -8.70 17.98 -3.96
N ALA A 29 -8.52 16.66 -4.13
CA ALA A 29 -7.64 16.10 -5.17
C ALA A 29 -7.97 16.57 -6.61
N PHE A 30 -9.22 16.99 -6.85
CA PHE A 30 -9.71 17.41 -8.17
C PHE A 30 -10.08 18.89 -8.23
N SER A 31 -9.76 19.69 -7.20
CA SER A 31 -9.99 21.14 -7.22
C SER A 31 -9.00 21.87 -8.14
N GLU A 32 -7.81 21.30 -8.34
CA GLU A 32 -6.74 21.83 -9.19
C GLU A 32 -5.93 20.71 -9.84
N ASN A 33 -4.99 21.05 -10.70
CA ASN A 33 -4.06 20.09 -11.32
C ASN A 33 -2.87 19.85 -10.40
N TYR A 34 -3.03 18.96 -9.43
CA TYR A 34 -1.99 18.69 -8.45
C TYR A 34 -0.85 17.82 -8.97
N ILE A 35 0.34 18.13 -8.47
CA ILE A 35 1.49 17.23 -8.46
C ILE A 35 1.61 16.67 -7.03
N LEU A 36 1.98 15.42 -6.90
CA LEU A 36 2.30 14.77 -5.62
C LEU A 36 3.81 14.84 -5.42
N PRO A 37 4.35 15.89 -4.80
CA PRO A 37 5.79 16.07 -4.71
C PRO A 37 6.39 15.34 -3.51
N ILE A 38 7.45 14.58 -3.78
CA ILE A 38 8.44 14.21 -2.78
C ILE A 38 9.73 14.89 -3.23
N SER A 39 9.85 16.19 -2.91
CA SER A 39 10.98 17.01 -3.35
C SER A 39 12.19 16.88 -2.41
N HIS A 40 13.25 17.63 -2.69
CA HIS A 40 14.40 17.76 -1.80
C HIS A 40 14.01 18.23 -0.40
N ASP A 41 12.96 19.06 -0.28
CA ASP A 41 12.47 19.57 1.01
C ASP A 41 12.12 18.47 2.01
N GLU A 42 11.82 17.27 1.53
CA GLU A 42 11.51 16.14 2.40
C GLU A 42 12.75 15.38 2.89
N VAL A 43 13.91 15.60 2.29
CA VAL A 43 15.12 14.78 2.54
C VAL A 43 16.40 15.60 2.76
N VAL A 44 16.28 16.94 2.94
CA VAL A 44 17.41 17.81 3.28
C VAL A 44 17.84 17.63 4.73
N TYR A 45 18.98 18.22 5.07
CA TYR A 45 19.61 18.18 6.40
C TYR A 45 18.61 18.41 7.55
N GLY A 46 18.60 17.49 8.50
CA GLY A 46 17.74 17.50 9.68
C GLY A 46 16.33 16.94 9.44
N LYS A 47 16.03 16.42 8.24
CA LYS A 47 14.69 15.86 7.91
C LYS A 47 14.65 14.35 7.70
N CYS A 48 15.78 13.66 7.83
CA CYS A 48 15.99 12.25 7.56
C CYS A 48 15.86 11.84 6.08
N SER A 49 16.38 10.67 5.74
CA SER A 49 16.12 10.06 4.43
C SER A 49 14.65 9.65 4.29
N MET A 50 14.19 9.38 3.07
CA MET A 50 12.82 8.89 2.87
C MET A 50 12.61 7.52 3.53
N LEU A 51 13.62 6.65 3.49
CA LEU A 51 13.56 5.35 4.16
C LEU A 51 13.45 5.49 5.69
N ASP A 52 14.20 6.42 6.28
CA ASP A 52 14.16 6.65 7.73
C ASP A 52 12.87 7.33 8.21
N LYS A 53 12.13 7.97 7.31
CA LYS A 53 10.77 8.48 7.59
C LYS A 53 9.74 7.35 7.70
N MET A 54 10.01 6.16 7.18
CA MET A 54 9.08 5.04 7.31
C MET A 54 9.03 4.56 8.75
N GLY A 55 7.85 4.68 9.37
CA GLY A 55 7.63 4.34 10.77
C GLY A 55 7.66 2.84 11.05
N GLY A 56 7.81 2.52 12.34
CA GLY A 56 7.88 1.15 12.83
C GLY A 56 9.29 0.54 12.84
N PRO A 57 9.39 -0.76 13.14
CA PRO A 57 10.65 -1.50 13.16
C PRO A 57 11.42 -1.44 11.84
N ARG A 58 12.74 -1.55 11.91
CA ARG A 58 13.62 -1.41 10.73
C ARG A 58 13.31 -2.41 9.62
N GLU A 59 12.95 -3.64 9.99
CA GLU A 59 12.58 -4.71 9.07
C GLU A 59 11.37 -4.37 8.18
N TYR A 60 10.50 -3.46 8.62
CA TYR A 60 9.33 -3.05 7.84
C TYR A 60 9.54 -1.83 6.95
N ARG A 61 10.69 -1.16 7.03
CA ARG A 61 10.90 0.11 6.32
C ARG A 61 10.86 -0.03 4.80
N PHE A 62 11.48 -1.07 4.25
CA PHE A 62 11.43 -1.31 2.80
C PHE A 62 10.03 -1.69 2.33
N ASN A 63 9.30 -2.50 3.10
CA ASN A 63 7.90 -2.82 2.81
C ASN A 63 7.03 -1.55 2.85
N SER A 64 7.18 -0.72 3.90
CA SER A 64 6.50 0.57 4.01
C SER A 64 6.85 1.50 2.84
N MET A 65 8.11 1.53 2.41
CA MET A 65 8.56 2.34 1.28
C MET A 65 7.92 1.88 -0.04
N ARG A 66 7.88 0.56 -0.31
CA ARG A 66 7.17 0.00 -1.47
C ARG A 66 5.68 0.33 -1.44
N THR A 67 5.03 0.14 -0.28
CA THR A 67 3.62 0.48 -0.08
C THR A 67 3.35 1.95 -0.34
N PHE A 68 4.17 2.84 0.19
CA PHE A 68 4.05 4.27 0.01
C PHE A 68 4.18 4.69 -1.47
N LEU A 69 5.22 4.23 -2.15
CA LEU A 69 5.44 4.54 -3.56
C LEU A 69 4.35 3.96 -4.46
N GLY A 70 3.86 2.75 -4.16
CA GLY A 70 2.73 2.13 -4.87
C GLY A 70 1.44 2.92 -4.66
N TYR A 71 1.12 3.30 -3.43
CA TYR A 71 -0.03 4.13 -3.11
C TYR A 71 0.06 5.51 -3.79
N MET A 72 1.21 6.19 -3.69
CA MET A 72 1.44 7.46 -4.38
C MET A 72 1.22 7.33 -5.88
N THR A 73 1.67 6.22 -6.48
CA THR A 73 1.50 5.96 -7.92
C THR A 73 0.03 5.76 -8.28
N ALA A 74 -0.75 5.10 -7.43
CA ALA A 74 -2.18 4.88 -7.64
C ALA A 74 -3.04 6.12 -7.37
N HIS A 75 -2.62 7.01 -6.47
CA HIS A 75 -3.36 8.23 -6.10
C HIS A 75 -3.48 9.18 -7.30
N PRO A 76 -4.62 9.88 -7.50
CA PRO A 76 -4.75 10.92 -8.53
C PRO A 76 -3.69 12.03 -8.38
N GLY A 77 -3.30 12.63 -9.50
CA GLY A 77 -2.27 13.67 -9.57
C GLY A 77 -0.95 13.19 -10.17
N LYS A 78 -0.13 14.08 -10.67
CA LYS A 78 1.17 13.73 -11.26
C LYS A 78 2.21 13.47 -10.18
N LYS A 79 3.14 12.56 -10.46
CA LYS A 79 4.14 12.06 -9.49
C LYS A 79 5.44 12.84 -9.63
N LEU A 80 6.04 13.19 -8.50
CA LEU A 80 7.39 13.72 -8.45
C LEU A 80 8.16 12.98 -7.35
N MET A 81 9.19 12.28 -7.75
CA MET A 81 10.16 11.61 -6.87
C MET A 81 11.49 12.35 -6.97
N PHE A 82 12.17 12.52 -5.87
CA PHE A 82 13.50 13.16 -5.84
C PHE A 82 14.60 12.10 -5.89
N MET A 83 15.74 12.46 -6.48
CA MET A 83 16.90 11.57 -6.68
C MET A 83 17.36 10.91 -5.37
N GLY A 84 17.69 9.62 -5.44
CA GLY A 84 18.11 8.80 -4.31
C GLY A 84 16.96 8.09 -3.56
N GLN A 85 15.71 8.52 -3.79
CA GLN A 85 14.55 7.86 -3.20
C GLN A 85 14.21 6.54 -3.90
N GLU A 86 14.53 6.43 -5.18
CA GLU A 86 14.29 5.26 -6.03
C GLU A 86 15.09 4.01 -5.61
N PHE A 87 16.14 4.20 -4.81
CA PHE A 87 16.89 3.11 -4.21
C PHE A 87 17.04 3.27 -2.68
N ALA A 88 16.25 4.19 -2.09
CA ALA A 88 16.17 4.41 -0.64
C ALA A 88 17.51 4.69 0.03
N GLN A 89 18.31 5.62 -0.50
CA GLN A 89 19.57 5.99 0.17
C GLN A 89 19.36 6.32 1.65
N TYR A 90 20.33 5.97 2.50
CA TYR A 90 20.27 6.23 3.93
C TYR A 90 20.58 7.67 4.29
N LYS A 91 21.49 8.31 3.53
CA LYS A 91 21.92 9.68 3.80
C LYS A 91 20.85 10.67 3.37
N GLU A 92 20.71 11.72 4.16
CA GLU A 92 19.99 12.92 3.74
C GLU A 92 20.62 13.49 2.48
N TRP A 93 19.81 14.14 1.64
CA TRP A 93 20.34 14.73 0.43
C TRP A 93 21.29 15.89 0.75
N ASN A 94 22.50 15.82 0.16
CA ASN A 94 23.52 16.85 0.25
C ASN A 94 23.95 17.27 -1.16
N PHE A 95 23.70 18.53 -1.52
CA PHE A 95 24.07 19.06 -2.84
C PHE A 95 25.58 19.12 -3.10
N GLN A 96 26.42 19.01 -2.05
CA GLN A 96 27.89 19.03 -2.16
C GLN A 96 28.48 17.62 -2.36
N ALA A 97 27.67 16.58 -2.32
CA ALA A 97 28.09 15.19 -2.46
C ALA A 97 27.29 14.46 -3.53
N GLN A 98 27.87 13.41 -4.08
CA GLN A 98 27.12 12.48 -4.92
C GLN A 98 26.11 11.69 -4.08
N LEU A 99 25.12 11.10 -4.77
CA LEU A 99 24.19 10.15 -4.14
C LEU A 99 24.97 8.93 -3.61
N ASP A 100 24.34 8.25 -2.64
CA ASP A 100 24.94 7.11 -1.95
C ASP A 100 24.80 5.82 -2.78
N TRP A 101 25.40 5.80 -3.96
CA TRP A 101 25.31 4.69 -4.92
C TRP A 101 25.79 3.34 -4.38
N GLU A 102 26.66 3.36 -3.38
CA GLU A 102 27.21 2.16 -2.75
C GLU A 102 26.14 1.32 -2.06
N VAL A 103 25.01 1.92 -1.65
CA VAL A 103 23.92 1.15 -1.03
C VAL A 103 23.30 0.13 -1.99
N LEU A 104 23.47 0.29 -3.30
CA LEU A 104 23.03 -0.69 -4.29
C LEU A 104 23.82 -2.02 -4.25
N GLU A 105 24.89 -2.10 -3.48
CA GLU A 105 25.55 -3.38 -3.17
C GLU A 105 24.71 -4.25 -2.22
N PHE A 106 23.80 -3.63 -1.46
CA PHE A 106 22.90 -4.33 -0.54
C PHE A 106 21.59 -4.72 -1.23
N GLU A 107 21.18 -5.95 -0.99
CA GLU A 107 20.02 -6.56 -1.63
C GLU A 107 18.71 -5.75 -1.48
N PRO A 108 18.28 -5.28 -0.28
CA PRO A 108 17.03 -4.55 -0.15
C PRO A 108 16.96 -3.25 -0.97
N HIS A 109 18.10 -2.60 -1.19
CA HIS A 109 18.16 -1.38 -2.02
C HIS A 109 18.08 -1.70 -3.51
N ARG A 110 18.70 -2.81 -3.97
CA ARG A 110 18.57 -3.30 -5.36
C ARG A 110 17.13 -3.70 -5.65
N GLU A 111 16.50 -4.45 -4.74
CA GLU A 111 15.12 -4.90 -4.84
C GLU A 111 14.14 -3.73 -4.91
N LEU A 112 14.32 -2.71 -4.06
CA LEU A 112 13.52 -1.49 -4.15
C LEU A 112 13.75 -0.74 -5.47
N HIS A 113 15.00 -0.68 -5.93
CA HIS A 113 15.32 -0.02 -7.21
C HIS A 113 14.65 -0.73 -8.39
N GLU A 114 14.67 -2.07 -8.42
CA GLU A 114 13.92 -2.85 -9.43
C GLU A 114 12.40 -2.62 -9.30
N TYR A 115 11.88 -2.59 -8.07
CA TYR A 115 10.48 -2.24 -7.83
C TYR A 115 10.10 -0.89 -8.45
N VAL A 116 10.89 0.15 -8.21
CA VAL A 116 10.62 1.50 -8.73
C VAL A 116 10.71 1.55 -10.25
N LYS A 117 11.66 0.85 -10.86
CA LYS A 117 11.74 0.72 -12.34
C LYS A 117 10.47 0.10 -12.92
N ASP A 118 10.05 -1.02 -12.34
CA ASP A 118 8.85 -1.74 -12.79
C ASP A 118 7.57 -0.95 -12.51
N LEU A 119 7.48 -0.28 -11.35
CA LEU A 119 6.36 0.59 -11.00
C LEU A 119 6.23 1.78 -11.98
N ASN A 120 7.35 2.39 -12.36
CA ASN A 120 7.37 3.47 -13.35
C ASN A 120 6.96 2.99 -14.75
N ARG A 121 7.38 1.79 -15.14
CA ARG A 121 6.94 1.14 -16.39
C ARG A 121 5.44 0.87 -16.34
N PHE A 122 4.99 0.24 -15.26
CA PHE A 122 3.58 -0.06 -15.02
C PHE A 122 2.70 1.20 -15.06
N TYR A 123 3.12 2.29 -14.42
CA TYR A 123 2.43 3.58 -14.49
C TYR A 123 2.29 4.07 -15.93
N LYS A 124 3.36 4.09 -16.70
CA LYS A 124 3.36 4.56 -18.09
C LYS A 124 2.48 3.74 -19.03
N GLU A 125 2.45 2.42 -18.82
CA GLU A 125 1.71 1.47 -19.65
C GLU A 125 0.21 1.40 -19.31
N ASN A 126 -0.21 2.02 -18.21
CA ASN A 126 -1.59 1.92 -17.70
C ASN A 126 -2.27 3.28 -17.63
N ALA A 127 -2.98 3.63 -18.70
CA ALA A 127 -3.72 4.90 -18.82
C ALA A 127 -4.63 5.24 -17.64
N PRO A 128 -5.33 4.29 -16.99
CA PRO A 128 -6.12 4.58 -15.79
C PRO A 128 -5.35 5.31 -14.69
N LEU A 129 -4.03 5.11 -14.57
CA LEU A 129 -3.23 5.68 -13.49
C LEU A 129 -2.84 7.17 -13.71
N TRP A 130 -2.98 7.69 -14.95
CA TRP A 130 -2.49 9.02 -15.28
C TRP A 130 -3.35 9.86 -16.23
N GLU A 131 -4.32 9.26 -16.92
CA GLU A 131 -5.07 9.95 -17.97
C GLU A 131 -6.13 10.90 -17.40
N CYS A 132 -6.86 10.46 -16.36
CA CYS A 132 -7.93 11.22 -15.72
C CYS A 132 -7.56 11.57 -14.27
N ASP A 133 -6.44 12.29 -14.08
CA ASP A 133 -5.92 12.65 -12.76
C ASP A 133 -6.62 13.86 -12.12
N THR A 134 -7.42 14.59 -12.88
CA THR A 134 -7.93 15.90 -12.48
C THR A 134 -9.45 15.96 -12.39
N SER A 135 -10.12 14.80 -12.44
CA SER A 135 -11.57 14.72 -12.30
C SER A 135 -12.01 13.45 -11.60
N TRP A 136 -13.19 13.51 -10.97
CA TRP A 136 -13.84 12.36 -10.36
C TRP A 136 -14.18 11.25 -11.38
N GLU A 137 -14.23 11.53 -12.67
CA GLU A 137 -14.43 10.50 -13.70
C GLU A 137 -13.32 9.45 -13.72
N GLY A 138 -12.11 9.84 -13.29
CA GLY A 138 -10.94 8.97 -13.22
C GLY A 138 -10.77 8.21 -11.92
N PHE A 139 -11.71 8.36 -10.96
CA PHE A 139 -11.57 7.79 -9.62
C PHE A 139 -12.90 7.34 -9.05
N HIS A 140 -12.89 6.20 -8.36
CA HIS A 140 -14.04 5.74 -7.59
C HIS A 140 -13.57 4.94 -6.36
N TRP A 141 -14.07 5.32 -5.18
CA TRP A 141 -13.85 4.53 -3.96
C TRP A 141 -14.58 3.18 -4.03
N ILE A 142 -13.92 2.12 -3.59
CA ILE A 142 -14.54 0.84 -3.25
C ILE A 142 -14.72 0.81 -1.72
N SER A 143 -13.63 0.97 -0.98
CA SER A 143 -13.62 1.02 0.48
C SER A 143 -12.62 2.05 0.95
N SER A 144 -13.08 3.04 1.72
CA SER A 144 -12.25 4.11 2.31
C SER A 144 -12.28 4.11 3.83
N GLU A 145 -13.07 3.24 4.47
CA GLU A 145 -13.42 3.33 5.89
C GLU A 145 -12.95 2.14 6.74
N ASP A 146 -12.18 1.21 6.14
CA ASP A 146 -11.61 0.09 6.89
C ASP A 146 -10.37 0.52 7.68
N ASN A 147 -10.59 1.40 8.66
CA ASN A 147 -9.57 1.88 9.55
C ASN A 147 -9.02 0.79 10.47
N ALA A 148 -9.85 -0.17 10.87
CA ALA A 148 -9.43 -1.25 11.77
C ALA A 148 -8.28 -2.07 11.17
N ASN A 149 -8.36 -2.37 9.88
CA ASN A 149 -7.32 -3.08 9.13
C ASN A 149 -6.32 -2.12 8.44
N SER A 150 -6.58 -0.80 8.47
CA SER A 150 -5.81 0.19 7.70
C SER A 150 -5.71 -0.17 6.21
N VAL A 151 -6.82 -0.60 5.63
CA VAL A 151 -6.92 -0.98 4.22
C VAL A 151 -7.80 0.03 3.47
N ILE A 152 -7.38 0.40 2.28
CA ILE A 152 -8.21 1.15 1.33
C ILE A 152 -8.26 0.44 -0.01
N ALA A 153 -9.39 0.56 -0.69
CA ALA A 153 -9.57 0.04 -2.03
C ALA A 153 -10.30 1.07 -2.91
N PHE A 154 -9.83 1.25 -4.14
CA PHE A 154 -10.41 2.19 -5.09
C PHE A 154 -10.14 1.78 -6.54
N ARG A 155 -10.87 2.38 -7.46
CA ARG A 155 -10.69 2.21 -8.91
C ARG A 155 -10.08 3.47 -9.52
N ARG A 156 -9.16 3.27 -10.47
CA ARG A 156 -8.69 4.29 -11.39
C ARG A 156 -9.25 3.96 -12.78
N ILE A 157 -9.77 4.98 -13.45
CA ILE A 157 -10.56 4.81 -14.67
C ILE A 157 -10.00 5.73 -15.76
N ALA A 158 -9.70 5.17 -16.94
CA ALA A 158 -9.28 5.93 -18.12
C ALA A 158 -10.49 6.41 -18.93
N ARG A 159 -10.27 7.32 -19.87
CA ARG A 159 -11.33 7.84 -20.77
C ARG A 159 -11.99 6.75 -21.60
N ASN A 160 -11.24 5.75 -22.03
CA ASN A 160 -11.74 4.59 -22.76
C ASN A 160 -12.47 3.57 -21.87
N LYS A 161 -12.67 3.87 -20.57
CA LYS A 161 -13.27 2.99 -19.58
C LYS A 161 -12.44 1.74 -19.23
N ASP A 162 -11.12 1.74 -19.56
CA ASP A 162 -10.20 0.78 -18.95
C ASP A 162 -10.06 1.12 -17.46
N GLU A 163 -10.02 0.10 -16.61
CA GLU A 163 -10.03 0.27 -15.16
C GLU A 163 -8.93 -0.55 -14.50
N ILE A 164 -8.37 0.02 -13.44
CA ILE A 164 -7.48 -0.67 -12.51
C ILE A 164 -8.04 -0.53 -11.10
N ILE A 165 -8.20 -1.66 -10.41
CA ILE A 165 -8.49 -1.69 -8.99
C ILE A 165 -7.17 -1.66 -8.23
N CYS A 166 -7.07 -0.78 -7.25
CA CYS A 166 -5.95 -0.67 -6.33
C CYS A 166 -6.41 -1.02 -4.91
N VAL A 167 -5.68 -1.91 -4.24
CA VAL A 167 -5.90 -2.29 -2.83
C VAL A 167 -4.62 -2.06 -2.06
N CYS A 168 -4.68 -1.26 -1.01
CA CYS A 168 -3.52 -0.93 -0.17
C CYS A 168 -3.73 -1.44 1.24
N ASN A 169 -2.83 -2.28 1.73
CA ASN A 169 -2.73 -2.69 3.11
C ASN A 169 -1.54 -1.96 3.77
N PHE A 170 -1.82 -1.13 4.76
CA PHE A 170 -0.79 -0.37 5.48
C PHE A 170 -0.38 -1.02 6.81
N GLN A 171 -0.87 -2.24 7.11
CA GLN A 171 -0.52 -2.98 8.32
C GLN A 171 0.48 -4.11 8.01
N PRO A 172 1.35 -4.49 8.99
CA PRO A 172 2.23 -5.65 8.87
C PRO A 172 1.48 -6.97 9.13
N VAL A 173 0.22 -7.03 8.71
CA VAL A 173 -0.68 -8.18 8.89
C VAL A 173 -1.18 -8.64 7.53
N ARG A 174 -1.05 -9.93 7.26
CA ARG A 174 -1.66 -10.59 6.10
C ARG A 174 -3.14 -10.88 6.39
N HIS A 175 -3.99 -10.61 5.42
CA HIS A 175 -5.40 -10.99 5.46
C HIS A 175 -5.66 -12.04 4.37
N GLU A 176 -5.71 -13.31 4.76
CA GLU A 176 -5.85 -14.45 3.82
C GLU A 176 -7.20 -14.47 3.10
N ILE A 177 -8.24 -13.92 3.72
CA ILE A 177 -9.59 -13.81 3.16
C ILE A 177 -10.05 -12.38 3.33
N TYR A 178 -9.63 -11.51 2.41
CA TYR A 178 -10.05 -10.11 2.40
C TYR A 178 -11.01 -9.87 1.23
N GLU A 179 -12.18 -9.36 1.52
CA GLU A 179 -13.23 -9.20 0.52
C GLU A 179 -13.42 -7.73 0.15
N ILE A 180 -13.54 -7.46 -1.15
CA ILE A 180 -13.87 -6.13 -1.67
C ILE A 180 -15.00 -6.20 -2.69
N GLY A 181 -15.82 -5.15 -2.72
CA GLY A 181 -16.84 -4.96 -3.76
C GLY A 181 -16.21 -4.67 -5.12
N VAL A 182 -16.83 -5.15 -6.19
CA VAL A 182 -16.37 -4.93 -7.56
C VAL A 182 -17.55 -4.67 -8.51
N PRO A 183 -17.35 -3.86 -9.60
CA PRO A 183 -18.46 -3.38 -10.42
C PRO A 183 -19.02 -4.41 -11.42
N TYR A 184 -18.28 -5.47 -11.72
CA TYR A 184 -18.65 -6.41 -12.78
C TYR A 184 -18.53 -7.86 -12.32
N TYR A 185 -19.41 -8.71 -12.82
CA TYR A 185 -19.24 -10.16 -12.76
C TYR A 185 -18.17 -10.56 -13.78
N ALA A 186 -16.93 -10.68 -13.32
CA ALA A 186 -15.75 -10.81 -14.18
C ALA A 186 -14.62 -11.55 -13.47
N ASP A 187 -13.57 -11.87 -14.22
CA ASP A 187 -12.29 -12.25 -13.67
C ASP A 187 -11.44 -10.99 -13.43
N TYR A 188 -10.72 -10.97 -12.31
CA TYR A 188 -9.83 -9.89 -11.91
C TYR A 188 -8.42 -10.43 -11.80
N LYS A 189 -7.57 -10.03 -12.76
CA LYS A 189 -6.18 -10.49 -12.80
C LYS A 189 -5.28 -9.53 -12.02
N GLU A 190 -4.53 -10.05 -11.05
CA GLU A 190 -3.43 -9.31 -10.44
C GLU A 190 -2.37 -9.00 -11.52
N VAL A 191 -2.04 -7.73 -11.70
CA VAL A 191 -1.13 -7.26 -12.75
C VAL A 191 0.11 -6.57 -12.20
N PHE A 192 0.07 -6.16 -10.93
CA PHE A 192 1.21 -5.64 -10.21
C PHE A 192 1.01 -5.82 -8.70
N ASN A 193 2.11 -6.18 -8.01
CA ASN A 193 2.10 -6.46 -6.59
C ASN A 193 3.41 -5.96 -5.97
N SER A 194 3.32 -5.07 -4.99
CA SER A 194 4.51 -4.55 -4.30
C SER A 194 5.16 -5.56 -3.37
N ASP A 195 4.47 -6.68 -3.06
CA ASP A 195 4.96 -7.77 -2.21
C ASP A 195 5.52 -8.97 -3.02
N ASP A 196 5.74 -8.79 -4.32
CA ASP A 196 6.41 -9.80 -5.15
C ASP A 196 7.82 -10.10 -4.58
N SER A 197 8.20 -11.37 -4.53
CA SER A 197 9.49 -11.82 -4.00
C SER A 197 10.69 -11.20 -4.71
N LYS A 198 10.55 -10.85 -6.00
CA LYS A 198 11.61 -10.14 -6.75
C LYS A 198 11.93 -8.74 -6.23
N TYR A 199 11.06 -8.18 -5.38
CA TYR A 199 11.23 -6.89 -4.71
C TYR A 199 11.51 -7.04 -3.22
N GLY A 200 11.81 -8.26 -2.74
CA GLY A 200 12.01 -8.55 -1.32
C GLY A 200 10.70 -8.61 -0.51
N GLY A 201 9.61 -8.91 -1.18
CA GLY A 201 8.32 -9.17 -0.55
C GLY A 201 8.16 -10.64 -0.14
N THR A 202 7.01 -10.98 0.46
CA THR A 202 6.70 -12.33 0.91
C THR A 202 6.30 -13.27 -0.24
N GLY A 203 5.98 -12.70 -1.42
CA GLY A 203 5.59 -13.45 -2.62
C GLY A 203 4.13 -13.92 -2.61
N VAL A 204 3.30 -13.41 -1.71
CA VAL A 204 1.86 -13.69 -1.72
C VAL A 204 1.23 -13.09 -2.98
N SER A 205 0.51 -13.90 -3.76
CA SER A 205 -0.10 -13.49 -5.03
C SER A 205 -1.47 -14.13 -5.22
N ASN A 206 -2.37 -13.37 -5.86
CA ASN A 206 -3.74 -13.81 -6.14
C ASN A 206 -3.92 -14.40 -7.54
N GLY A 207 -2.99 -14.14 -8.45
CA GLY A 207 -3.13 -14.56 -9.85
C GLY A 207 -4.38 -13.97 -10.52
N THR A 208 -5.42 -14.80 -10.70
CA THR A 208 -6.73 -14.36 -11.21
C THR A 208 -7.82 -14.83 -10.27
N VAL A 209 -8.63 -13.89 -9.81
CA VAL A 209 -9.78 -14.13 -8.93
C VAL A 209 -11.09 -13.86 -9.67
N THR A 210 -12.11 -14.68 -9.42
CA THR A 210 -13.41 -14.56 -10.06
C THR A 210 -14.41 -13.90 -9.11
N ALA A 211 -15.19 -12.94 -9.61
CA ALA A 211 -16.24 -12.29 -8.83
C ALA A 211 -17.37 -13.26 -8.47
N LYS A 212 -17.90 -13.08 -7.27
CA LYS A 212 -19.14 -13.73 -6.80
C LYS A 212 -20.30 -12.74 -6.89
N GLU A 213 -21.50 -13.27 -7.13
CA GLU A 213 -22.72 -12.47 -7.19
C GLU A 213 -23.26 -12.20 -5.77
N GLU A 214 -22.47 -11.45 -5.00
CA GLU A 214 -22.76 -11.10 -3.62
C GLU A 214 -22.40 -9.62 -3.41
N PRO A 215 -23.37 -8.78 -3.03
CA PRO A 215 -23.15 -7.33 -2.89
C PRO A 215 -22.17 -6.99 -1.76
N MET A 216 -21.27 -6.03 -2.02
CA MET A 216 -20.35 -5.49 -1.02
C MET A 216 -19.89 -4.08 -1.39
N HIS A 217 -19.67 -3.20 -0.40
CA HIS A 217 -19.17 -1.82 -0.57
C HIS A 217 -19.98 -0.99 -1.59
N GLY A 218 -21.31 -1.24 -1.69
CA GLY A 218 -22.17 -0.57 -2.67
C GLY A 218 -22.08 -1.11 -4.10
N GLU A 219 -21.22 -2.09 -4.37
CA GLU A 219 -21.12 -2.81 -5.63
C GLU A 219 -21.96 -4.09 -5.61
N GLN A 220 -22.34 -4.61 -6.79
CA GLN A 220 -23.20 -5.81 -6.89
C GLN A 220 -22.45 -7.13 -6.72
N PHE A 221 -21.15 -7.10 -6.88
CA PHE A 221 -20.30 -8.28 -6.85
C PHE A 221 -19.18 -8.08 -5.86
N ARG A 222 -18.54 -9.18 -5.44
CA ARG A 222 -17.32 -9.15 -4.63
C ARG A 222 -16.26 -10.12 -5.13
N ILE A 223 -15.02 -9.83 -4.78
CA ILE A 223 -13.89 -10.75 -4.92
C ILE A 223 -13.25 -10.98 -3.56
N THR A 224 -12.66 -12.15 -3.39
CA THR A 224 -11.88 -12.53 -2.20
C THR A 224 -10.41 -12.52 -2.55
N LEU A 225 -9.60 -11.84 -1.74
CA LEU A 225 -8.17 -11.65 -1.95
C LEU A 225 -7.38 -12.21 -0.78
N ASP A 226 -6.18 -12.69 -1.08
CA ASP A 226 -5.10 -12.86 -0.12
C ASP A 226 -4.27 -11.57 -0.12
N LEU A 227 -4.43 -10.76 0.92
CA LEU A 227 -3.85 -9.43 0.99
C LEU A 227 -2.58 -9.45 1.84
N PRO A 228 -1.39 -9.33 1.22
CA PRO A 228 -0.13 -9.39 1.92
C PRO A 228 0.09 -8.21 2.87
N PRO A 229 0.99 -8.33 3.85
CA PRO A 229 1.31 -7.27 4.78
C PRO A 229 2.02 -6.11 4.07
N MET A 230 1.69 -4.87 4.43
CA MET A 230 2.33 -3.66 3.90
C MET A 230 2.53 -3.72 2.38
N ALA A 231 1.42 -3.83 1.65
CA ALA A 231 1.45 -4.03 0.21
C ALA A 231 0.40 -3.23 -0.55
N VAL A 232 0.68 -3.01 -1.82
CA VAL A 232 -0.26 -2.45 -2.79
C VAL A 232 -0.42 -3.43 -3.94
N LEU A 233 -1.66 -3.84 -4.17
CA LEU A 233 -2.05 -4.74 -5.25
C LEU A 233 -2.84 -4.00 -6.32
N PHE A 234 -2.59 -4.34 -7.58
CA PHE A 234 -3.30 -3.79 -8.72
C PHE A 234 -3.94 -4.91 -9.54
N PHE A 235 -5.24 -4.76 -9.81
CA PHE A 235 -6.00 -5.74 -10.58
C PHE A 235 -6.59 -5.11 -11.83
N LYS A 236 -6.54 -5.85 -12.95
CA LYS A 236 -7.27 -5.53 -14.18
C LYS A 236 -8.46 -6.45 -14.37
N ILE A 237 -9.55 -5.87 -14.88
CA ILE A 237 -10.76 -6.59 -15.22
C ILE A 237 -10.53 -7.38 -16.51
N LYS A 238 -10.87 -8.65 -16.46
CA LYS A 238 -10.82 -9.58 -17.59
C LYS A 238 -12.17 -10.30 -17.71
N ASN A 239 -12.47 -10.84 -18.88
CA ASN A 239 -13.58 -11.77 -19.08
C ASN A 239 -14.89 -11.35 -18.40
N LYS A 240 -15.40 -10.15 -18.67
CA LYS A 240 -16.74 -9.73 -18.19
C LYS A 240 -17.78 -10.73 -18.70
N ARG A 241 -18.66 -11.16 -17.81
CA ARG A 241 -19.70 -12.17 -18.06
C ARG A 241 -21.06 -11.67 -17.60
N THR A 242 -22.13 -12.28 -18.12
CA THR A 242 -23.47 -12.09 -17.56
C THR A 242 -23.58 -12.87 -16.25
N PRO A 243 -24.03 -12.24 -15.14
CA PRO A 243 -24.22 -12.96 -13.88
C PRO A 243 -25.29 -14.05 -14.02
N PRO A 244 -25.19 -15.16 -13.27
CA PRO A 244 -26.16 -16.25 -13.30
C PRO A 244 -27.61 -15.79 -13.08
N SER A 245 -27.84 -14.82 -12.19
CA SER A 245 -29.20 -14.28 -11.93
C SER A 245 -29.84 -13.58 -13.13
N GLN A 246 -29.05 -13.20 -14.15
CA GLN A 246 -29.51 -12.51 -15.35
C GLN A 246 -29.56 -13.43 -16.58
N LEU A 247 -29.20 -14.70 -16.43
CA LEU A 247 -29.32 -15.68 -17.52
C LEU A 247 -30.79 -16.10 -17.69
N PRO A 248 -31.28 -16.29 -18.95
CA PRO A 248 -32.59 -16.88 -19.18
C PRO A 248 -32.71 -18.26 -18.52
N ALA A 249 -33.87 -18.57 -17.97
CA ALA A 249 -34.12 -19.83 -17.25
C ALA A 249 -33.83 -21.10 -18.11
N GLU A 250 -33.73 -20.97 -19.42
CA GLU A 250 -33.44 -22.05 -20.35
C GLU A 250 -31.92 -22.40 -20.48
N GLU A 251 -31.04 -21.50 -20.03
CA GLU A 251 -29.60 -21.72 -20.05
C GLU A 251 -29.01 -22.22 -18.72
N ALA A 252 -29.84 -22.32 -17.68
CA ALA A 252 -29.46 -22.98 -16.45
C ALA A 252 -29.29 -24.48 -16.73
N ILE A 253 -28.05 -24.93 -16.85
CA ILE A 253 -27.72 -26.36 -17.01
C ILE A 253 -28.40 -27.12 -15.85
N PRO A 254 -29.23 -28.13 -16.14
CA PRO A 254 -29.86 -28.91 -15.07
C PRO A 254 -28.76 -29.55 -14.23
N GLU A 255 -28.78 -29.28 -12.94
CA GLU A 255 -27.94 -29.96 -11.96
C GLU A 255 -28.05 -31.48 -12.20
N THR A 256 -26.92 -32.05 -12.50
CA THR A 256 -26.54 -33.44 -12.23
C THR A 256 -27.66 -34.48 -12.38
N ILE A 257 -27.65 -35.18 -13.51
CA ILE A 257 -28.28 -36.50 -13.61
C ILE A 257 -27.70 -37.35 -12.49
N GLN A 258 -28.51 -37.54 -11.44
CA GLN A 258 -28.23 -38.61 -10.48
C GLN A 258 -28.22 -39.93 -11.28
N PRO A 259 -27.25 -40.82 -11.10
CA PRO A 259 -27.26 -42.10 -11.80
C PRO A 259 -28.50 -42.85 -11.34
N GLU A 260 -29.29 -43.23 -12.33
CA GLU A 260 -30.48 -44.05 -12.22
C GLU A 260 -30.14 -45.31 -11.39
N LYS A 261 -30.87 -45.54 -10.31
CA LYS A 261 -30.75 -46.78 -9.53
C LYS A 261 -30.93 -47.97 -10.44
N ALA A 262 -29.90 -48.77 -10.57
CA ALA A 262 -30.01 -50.10 -11.21
C ALA A 262 -31.08 -50.95 -10.48
N PRO A 263 -31.87 -51.78 -11.22
CA PRO A 263 -32.91 -52.58 -10.63
C PRO A 263 -32.32 -53.64 -9.69
N ASP A 264 -33.03 -53.89 -8.56
CA ASP A 264 -32.73 -54.92 -7.56
C ASP A 264 -32.48 -56.31 -8.23
N GLU A 265 -31.25 -56.74 -8.29
CA GLU A 265 -30.92 -58.13 -8.46
C GLU A 265 -30.91 -58.87 -7.11
N ALA A 266 -31.69 -59.96 -7.08
CA ALA A 266 -32.00 -60.75 -5.91
C ALA A 266 -30.75 -61.22 -5.15
N ALA A 267 -30.85 -61.16 -3.83
CA ALA A 267 -29.87 -61.59 -2.88
C ALA A 267 -29.51 -63.07 -3.01
N VAL A 268 -28.25 -63.35 -3.30
CA VAL A 268 -27.64 -64.66 -3.09
C VAL A 268 -26.78 -64.62 -1.85
N PRO A 269 -26.95 -65.48 -0.89
CA PRO A 269 -26.17 -65.44 0.37
C PRO A 269 -24.74 -65.88 0.11
N VAL A 270 -23.77 -65.02 0.21
CA VAL A 270 -22.34 -65.36 0.23
C VAL A 270 -21.93 -65.74 1.66
N VAL A 271 -21.60 -67.00 1.83
CA VAL A 271 -20.96 -67.55 3.02
C VAL A 271 -19.52 -67.05 3.08
N LEU A 272 -19.17 -66.29 4.11
CA LEU A 272 -17.81 -65.88 4.40
C LEU A 272 -17.06 -67.00 5.12
N PRO A 273 -15.84 -67.39 4.69
CA PRO A 273 -14.98 -68.23 5.51
C PRO A 273 -14.26 -67.39 6.57
N LEU A 274 -14.35 -67.86 7.80
CA LEU A 274 -13.53 -67.45 8.95
C LEU A 274 -12.05 -67.77 8.65
N LEU A 275 -11.19 -66.79 8.54
CA LEU A 275 -9.75 -66.96 8.65
C LEU A 275 -9.24 -66.13 9.81
N ASN A 276 -8.96 -66.88 10.90
CA ASN A 276 -8.02 -66.45 11.93
C ASN A 276 -6.61 -66.53 11.34
N GLU A 277 -5.91 -65.41 11.29
CA GLU A 277 -4.46 -65.41 11.31
C GLU A 277 -3.97 -64.15 12.00
N GLU A 278 -3.42 -64.37 13.20
CA GLU A 278 -2.62 -63.45 13.97
C GLU A 278 -1.35 -63.10 13.20
N ARG A 279 -1.07 -61.82 13.02
CA ARG A 279 0.26 -61.36 12.60
C ARG A 279 0.99 -60.76 13.79
N PRO A 280 2.27 -61.06 13.99
CA PRO A 280 3.04 -60.60 15.14
C PRO A 280 3.39 -59.11 15.00
N VAL A 281 3.31 -58.43 16.16
CA VAL A 281 3.72 -57.06 16.40
C VAL A 281 5.24 -57.00 16.31
N ALA A 282 5.77 -56.22 15.39
CA ALA A 282 7.20 -55.91 15.31
C ALA A 282 7.57 -54.84 16.34
N ASP A 283 8.63 -55.12 17.07
CA ASP A 283 9.24 -54.30 18.12
C ASP A 283 9.63 -52.92 17.62
N ILE A 284 9.18 -51.87 18.33
CA ILE A 284 9.65 -50.50 18.16
C ILE A 284 10.77 -50.27 19.20
N PRO A 285 11.95 -49.80 18.80
CA PRO A 285 13.06 -49.53 19.75
C PRO A 285 12.75 -48.40 20.70
N GLU A 286 13.03 -48.64 21.96
CA GLU A 286 12.84 -47.78 23.13
C GLU A 286 13.88 -46.65 23.26
N SER A 287 14.07 -45.78 22.25
CA SER A 287 15.06 -44.70 22.31
C SER A 287 14.56 -43.27 22.04
N LEU A 288 13.25 -43.02 22.02
CA LEU A 288 12.69 -41.68 21.75
C LEU A 288 11.70 -41.15 22.81
N THR A 289 11.73 -41.67 24.02
CA THR A 289 11.00 -41.08 25.16
C THR A 289 11.97 -40.50 26.18
N ARG A 290 12.50 -39.28 25.92
CA ARG A 290 13.03 -38.41 26.96
C ARG A 290 12.13 -37.21 27.13
N SER A 291 11.36 -37.26 28.21
CA SER A 291 10.56 -36.19 28.77
C SER A 291 11.40 -34.97 29.08
N ALA A 292 10.97 -33.81 28.59
CA ALA A 292 11.42 -32.51 29.08
C ALA A 292 10.65 -32.20 30.38
N LYS A 293 11.39 -32.00 31.47
CA LYS A 293 10.89 -31.46 32.75
C LYS A 293 10.53 -30.00 32.61
N PRO A 294 9.53 -29.48 33.33
CA PRO A 294 9.19 -28.06 33.34
C PRO A 294 10.23 -27.28 34.16
N ALA A 295 10.61 -26.10 33.61
CA ALA A 295 11.47 -25.14 34.30
C ALA A 295 10.70 -24.44 35.43
N GLU A 296 11.28 -24.41 36.61
CA GLU A 296 10.82 -23.71 37.79
C GLU A 296 10.88 -22.20 37.62
N SER A 297 9.86 -21.53 38.12
CA SER A 297 9.73 -20.10 38.33
C SER A 297 10.85 -19.54 39.22
N VAL A 298 11.65 -18.61 38.70
CA VAL A 298 12.54 -17.78 39.50
C VAL A 298 11.85 -16.45 39.79
N ARG A 299 11.64 -16.22 41.09
CA ARG A 299 11.09 -15.01 41.71
C ARG A 299 12.05 -13.81 41.54
N SER A 300 11.41 -12.68 41.40
CA SER A 300 11.88 -11.30 41.54
C SER A 300 13.03 -11.06 42.52
N ALA A 301 14.01 -10.30 42.07
CA ALA A 301 14.83 -9.47 42.93
C ALA A 301 14.99 -8.08 42.29
N ASP A 302 14.48 -7.07 42.96
CA ASP A 302 14.81 -5.65 42.74
C ASP A 302 16.30 -5.40 42.91
N PRO A 303 16.88 -4.47 42.18
CA PRO A 303 17.95 -3.68 42.75
C PRO A 303 17.62 -2.18 42.70
N ALA A 304 17.58 -1.64 43.91
CA ALA A 304 17.61 -0.23 44.17
C ALA A 304 18.94 0.42 43.75
N ASP A 305 18.82 1.69 43.39
CA ASP A 305 19.78 2.78 43.52
C ASP A 305 21.26 2.55 43.18
N LYS A 306 21.70 3.12 42.08
CA LYS A 306 22.94 3.90 42.05
C LYS A 306 22.82 5.07 41.07
N ALA A 307 22.62 6.24 41.64
CA ALA A 307 22.90 7.52 41.01
C ALA A 307 24.37 7.60 40.61
N LEU A 308 24.63 8.00 39.38
CA LEU A 308 25.93 8.50 38.96
C LEU A 308 25.73 9.92 38.43
N GLU A 309 26.25 10.83 39.23
CA GLU A 309 26.37 12.26 38.98
C GLU A 309 27.21 12.51 37.71
N ALA A 310 26.72 13.36 36.82
CA ALA A 310 27.50 13.97 35.76
C ALA A 310 27.95 15.37 36.21
N PRO A 311 29.18 15.81 35.88
CA PRO A 311 29.71 17.10 36.39
C PRO A 311 29.11 18.28 35.65
N VAL A 312 28.62 19.23 36.43
CA VAL A 312 28.20 20.56 36.03
C VAL A 312 29.47 21.35 35.65
N ASN A 313 29.49 21.93 34.47
CA ASN A 313 30.48 22.91 34.07
C ASN A 313 29.75 24.26 33.84
N GLU A 314 29.75 25.07 34.88
CA GLU A 314 29.39 26.49 34.81
C GLU A 314 30.46 27.26 34.05
N LYS A 315 30.07 27.93 32.99
CA LYS A 315 30.69 29.19 32.57
C LYS A 315 29.64 30.16 32.10
N SER A 316 29.41 31.13 32.97
CA SER A 316 28.76 32.40 32.72
C SER A 316 29.35 33.16 31.53
N ALA A 317 28.51 33.72 30.68
CA ALA A 317 28.84 34.89 29.88
C ALA A 317 27.59 35.76 29.73
N GLU A 318 27.77 36.99 30.10
CA GLU A 318 26.93 38.14 30.26
C GLU A 318 26.11 38.50 29.00
N ALA A 319 24.90 39.02 29.27
CA ALA A 319 24.08 39.78 28.31
C ALA A 319 24.60 41.24 28.21
N PRO A 320 24.52 41.89 27.07
CA PRO A 320 24.53 43.34 27.01
C PRO A 320 23.13 43.91 26.84
N ASP A 321 22.98 44.94 27.56
CA ASP A 321 21.90 45.87 27.88
C ASP A 321 21.24 46.56 26.69
N GLU A 322 19.94 46.84 26.85
CA GLU A 322 19.12 47.77 26.04
C GLU A 322 19.59 49.22 26.25
N SER A 323 19.60 49.94 25.16
CA SER A 323 18.99 51.26 25.07
C SER A 323 19.58 52.09 23.91
N ALA A 324 18.77 52.47 22.95
CA ALA A 324 18.68 53.85 22.49
C ALA A 324 17.60 54.02 21.41
N LYS A 325 16.69 54.86 21.75
CA LYS A 325 15.63 55.53 20.99
C LYS A 325 16.18 56.28 19.75
N THR A 326 15.36 56.41 18.77
CA THR A 326 14.80 57.62 18.17
C THR A 326 14.75 57.65 16.64
N ALA A 327 13.56 57.96 16.18
CA ALA A 327 13.16 58.90 15.15
C ALA A 327 13.12 58.44 13.68
N ASN A 328 11.88 58.36 13.23
CA ASN A 328 11.42 58.61 11.84
C ASN A 328 11.71 60.06 11.42
N PRO A 329 11.92 60.40 10.15
CA PRO A 329 10.77 60.94 9.41
C PRO A 329 10.65 60.56 7.93
N ALA A 330 9.42 60.67 7.48
CA ALA A 330 8.92 60.53 6.13
C ALA A 330 9.60 61.43 5.06
N LYS A 331 9.68 60.93 3.83
CA LYS A 331 9.55 61.77 2.65
C LYS A 331 8.85 61.02 1.51
N LYS A 332 7.86 61.71 0.96
CA LYS A 332 7.10 61.52 -0.28
C LYS A 332 8.04 61.57 -1.49
N GLY A 333 7.62 60.90 -2.55
CA GLY A 333 8.20 61.08 -3.90
C GLY A 333 7.61 60.13 -4.90
N ASP A 334 6.56 60.50 -5.54
CA ASP A 334 6.20 60.47 -6.96
C ASP A 334 6.33 59.17 -7.79
N ASN A 335 5.17 58.73 -8.20
CA ASN A 335 4.92 57.89 -9.37
C ASN A 335 4.96 58.76 -10.65
N PRO A 336 5.60 58.32 -11.76
CA PRO A 336 4.83 58.30 -12.98
C PRO A 336 5.20 57.11 -13.91
N ASN A 337 4.21 56.34 -14.37
CA ASN A 337 4.05 56.05 -15.80
C ASN A 337 2.74 55.33 -16.09
N LYS A 338 1.76 56.11 -16.44
CA LYS A 338 0.65 55.71 -17.29
C LYS A 338 1.21 55.50 -18.71
N ILE A 339 0.99 54.38 -19.32
CA ILE A 339 1.04 54.20 -20.78
C ILE A 339 -0.34 53.75 -21.27
N THR A 340 -0.84 54.57 -22.14
CA THR A 340 -2.11 54.66 -22.81
C THR A 340 -2.36 53.46 -23.72
N ALA A 341 -3.58 52.99 -23.76
CA ALA A 341 -4.11 52.08 -24.76
C ALA A 341 -4.25 52.80 -26.12
N GLN A 342 -3.71 52.21 -27.16
CA GLN A 342 -4.08 52.56 -28.53
C GLN A 342 -4.80 51.38 -29.18
N LYS A 343 -6.08 51.61 -29.49
CA LYS A 343 -6.88 50.86 -30.47
C LYS A 343 -6.28 51.04 -31.87
N VAL A 344 -6.10 49.98 -32.61
CA VAL A 344 -6.07 50.03 -34.07
C VAL A 344 -7.03 48.97 -34.59
N GLY A 345 -7.88 49.43 -35.50
CA GLY A 345 -9.04 48.75 -36.01
C GLY A 345 -8.77 47.88 -37.25
N THR A 346 -9.73 47.09 -37.45
CA THR A 346 -10.35 46.44 -38.62
C THR A 346 -9.74 46.59 -40.01
N GLY A 347 -9.70 45.47 -40.72
CA GLY A 347 -9.75 45.34 -42.21
C GLY A 347 -8.91 44.12 -42.63
N GLY A 348 -9.43 43.05 -43.10
CA GLY A 348 -10.19 42.74 -44.23
C GLY A 348 -9.44 41.73 -45.10
N ASN A 349 -10.07 40.61 -45.39
CA ASN A 349 -9.95 39.72 -46.55
C ASN A 349 -8.55 39.34 -47.11
N ILE A 350 -8.19 38.10 -47.05
CA ILE A 350 -8.38 37.06 -48.11
C ILE A 350 -8.21 35.70 -47.47
#